data_502e9970d2efa4a1f3c9aa6a1fb16ce0
#
_entry.id   502e9970d2efa4a1f3c9aa6a1fb16ce0
#
_cell.length_a   1.000
_cell.length_b   1.000
_cell.length_c   1.000
_cell.angle_alpha   90.00
_cell.angle_beta   90.00
_cell.angle_gamma   90.00
#
_symmetry.space_group_name_H-M   'P 1'
#
loop_
_entity.id
_entity.type
_entity.pdbx_description
1 polymer ?
#
loop_
_entity_poly.entity_id
_entity_poly.type
_entity_poly.pdbx_seq_one_letter_code
_entity_poly.pdbx_strand_id
1 'polypeptide(L)'
;MDRRRFFSMAAGAGVGVLLPLTAYRYMMRGMHTGYANVRAYLNDGPQAALRAITPNDDFYLMSSHGEPAVDPEKWSLTIDGLVDHPLRFSYDEIRRLSAYETPLTLECISNSVGGGLIGNALWRGTLLRPLLDRAGVKPQTKYAALYAAEGYSTGHTLERILRAENFLAWEMNGEALPRRHGFPLRVILPGKYGMKMPKWLTRIEFVDHEYLGYWEWQGWSNSAERQLQAAIDDPRDRARIAGTNFVVTGWAVANETGVSKVEISTDGGHTWNDAPIFSNPMPSQVWAFWKYVWIDAPKGTHTVLARATDGDGKVQTSSSSGEWPDGATGYHEITVEVT
;
A
#
# COMPACT_ATOMS: atom_id res chain seq x y z
N MET A 1 -9.22 -29.75 -5.78
CA MET A 1 -7.93 -29.32 -5.22
C MET A 1 -8.06 -29.34 -3.71
N ASP A 2 -7.24 -30.12 -3.02
CA ASP A 2 -7.37 -30.35 -1.59
C ASP A 2 -6.98 -29.09 -0.79
N ARG A 3 -7.83 -28.70 0.17
CA ARG A 3 -7.63 -27.53 1.05
C ARG A 3 -6.27 -27.53 1.78
N ARG A 4 -5.74 -28.70 2.09
CA ARG A 4 -4.46 -28.87 2.78
C ARG A 4 -3.24 -28.50 1.93
N ARG A 5 -3.29 -28.69 0.60
CA ARG A 5 -2.21 -28.30 -0.32
C ARG A 5 -2.16 -26.80 -0.59
N PHE A 6 -3.30 -26.09 -0.48
CA PHE A 6 -3.36 -24.65 -0.66
C PHE A 6 -2.66 -23.90 0.48
N PHE A 7 -2.89 -24.33 1.73
CA PHE A 7 -2.27 -23.69 2.91
C PHE A 7 -0.76 -23.97 3.05
N SER A 8 -0.25 -25.07 2.49
CA SER A 8 1.20 -25.36 2.52
C SER A 8 2.00 -24.50 1.52
N MET A 9 1.38 -23.90 0.51
CA MET A 9 2.04 -22.97 -0.42
C MET A 9 2.15 -21.54 0.11
N ALA A 10 1.31 -21.14 1.05
CA ALA A 10 1.31 -19.79 1.63
C ALA A 10 2.34 -19.61 2.77
N ALA A 11 2.96 -20.67 3.25
CA ALA A 11 3.88 -20.65 4.41
C ALA A 11 5.37 -20.62 4.06
N GLY A 12 5.74 -20.45 2.80
CA GLY A 12 7.13 -20.49 2.33
C GLY A 12 7.58 -19.23 1.64
N ALA A 13 8.43 -18.48 2.31
CA ALA A 13 9.44 -17.52 1.80
C ALA A 13 9.10 -16.70 0.55
N GLY A 14 8.93 -15.39 0.68
CA GLY A 14 9.43 -14.30 -0.20
C GLY A 14 9.28 -14.40 -1.73
N VAL A 15 8.44 -15.30 -2.25
CA VAL A 15 8.12 -15.42 -3.67
C VAL A 15 6.68 -14.98 -3.84
N GLY A 16 6.46 -13.92 -4.62
CA GLY A 16 5.11 -13.48 -4.99
C GLY A 16 4.29 -14.64 -5.51
N VAL A 17 3.32 -15.09 -4.71
CA VAL A 17 2.45 -16.20 -5.09
C VAL A 17 1.48 -15.70 -6.14
N LEU A 18 1.55 -16.22 -7.36
CA LEU A 18 0.49 -16.08 -8.36
C LEU A 18 -0.77 -16.75 -7.82
N LEU A 19 -1.62 -16.00 -7.14
CA LEU A 19 -2.94 -16.48 -6.73
C LEU A 19 -3.89 -16.34 -7.92
N PRO A 20 -4.53 -17.42 -8.39
CA PRO A 20 -5.63 -17.30 -9.33
C PRO A 20 -6.72 -16.38 -8.76
N LEU A 21 -7.34 -15.54 -9.58
CA LEU A 21 -8.42 -14.62 -9.17
C LEU A 21 -9.50 -15.32 -8.36
N THR A 22 -9.78 -16.59 -8.68
CA THR A 22 -10.72 -17.44 -7.94
C THR A 22 -10.25 -17.78 -6.52
N ALA A 23 -8.95 -18.03 -6.33
CA ALA A 23 -8.38 -18.31 -5.01
C ALA A 23 -8.33 -17.05 -4.15
N TYR A 24 -8.00 -15.90 -4.76
CA TYR A 24 -8.07 -14.61 -4.11
C TYR A 24 -9.50 -14.24 -3.71
N ARG A 25 -10.48 -14.39 -4.63
CA ARG A 25 -11.91 -14.18 -4.31
C ARG A 25 -12.41 -15.12 -3.21
N TYR A 26 -11.91 -16.34 -3.15
CA TYR A 26 -12.25 -17.29 -2.08
C TYR A 26 -11.61 -16.89 -0.75
N MET A 27 -10.35 -16.46 -0.76
CA MET A 27 -9.66 -15.92 0.41
C MET A 27 -10.37 -14.65 0.92
N MET A 28 -10.75 -13.74 0.02
CA MET A 28 -11.50 -12.53 0.34
C MET A 28 -12.92 -12.82 0.86
N ARG A 29 -13.59 -13.89 0.38
CA ARG A 29 -14.86 -14.36 0.96
C ARG A 29 -14.68 -14.90 2.38
N GLY A 30 -13.58 -15.58 2.66
CA GLY A 30 -13.22 -15.99 4.02
C GLY A 30 -12.97 -14.79 4.96
N MET A 31 -12.43 -13.70 4.43
CA MET A 31 -12.26 -12.44 5.15
C MET A 31 -13.59 -11.73 5.38
N HIS A 32 -14.51 -11.74 4.41
CA HIS A 32 -15.89 -11.25 4.61
C HIS A 32 -16.65 -12.01 5.69
N THR A 33 -16.41 -13.32 5.85
CA THR A 33 -16.98 -14.08 6.98
C THR A 33 -16.31 -13.74 8.30
N GLY A 34 -15.02 -13.42 8.30
CA GLY A 34 -14.32 -12.81 9.44
C GLY A 34 -14.88 -11.45 9.83
N TYR A 35 -15.20 -10.61 8.85
CA TYR A 35 -15.90 -9.34 9.02
C TYR A 35 -17.32 -9.51 9.58
N ALA A 36 -18.07 -10.47 9.09
CA ALA A 36 -19.42 -10.78 9.61
C ALA A 36 -19.34 -11.21 11.09
N ASN A 37 -18.32 -11.97 11.47
CA ASN A 37 -18.09 -12.38 12.85
C ASN A 37 -17.62 -11.21 13.74
N VAL A 38 -16.80 -10.29 13.21
CA VAL A 38 -16.43 -9.06 13.90
C VAL A 38 -17.62 -8.13 14.05
N ARG A 39 -18.49 -8.03 13.02
CA ARG A 39 -19.75 -7.29 13.10
C ARG A 39 -20.73 -7.85 14.14
N ALA A 40 -20.77 -9.17 14.30
CA ALA A 40 -21.56 -9.82 15.35
C ALA A 40 -21.01 -9.54 16.78
N TYR A 41 -19.72 -9.21 16.88
CA TYR A 41 -19.07 -8.76 18.13
C TYR A 41 -19.21 -7.26 18.39
N LEU A 42 -19.47 -6.45 17.36
CA LEU A 42 -19.43 -4.99 17.41
C LEU A 42 -20.80 -4.33 17.61
N ASN A 43 -21.84 -5.05 18.02
CA ASN A 43 -23.19 -4.50 18.22
C ASN A 43 -23.50 -3.25 17.39
N ASP A 44 -24.04 -3.49 16.17
CA ASP A 44 -24.95 -2.60 15.41
C ASP A 44 -24.78 -1.07 15.45
N GLY A 45 -23.55 -0.55 15.42
CA GLY A 45 -23.30 0.86 15.08
C GLY A 45 -22.96 1.05 13.59
N PRO A 46 -23.21 2.21 12.96
CA PRO A 46 -22.78 2.50 11.59
C PRO A 46 -21.27 2.73 11.53
N GLN A 47 -20.49 1.67 11.69
CA GLN A 47 -19.04 1.72 11.60
C GLN A 47 -18.64 1.61 10.12
N ALA A 48 -17.75 2.48 9.69
CA ALA A 48 -17.07 2.33 8.42
C ALA A 48 -16.37 0.97 8.43
N ALA A 49 -16.92 0.00 7.68
CA ALA A 49 -16.37 -1.35 7.66
C ALA A 49 -14.94 -1.27 7.14
N LEU A 50 -13.96 -1.64 7.98
CA LEU A 50 -12.60 -1.87 7.54
C LEU A 50 -12.64 -2.80 6.33
N ARG A 51 -12.22 -2.32 5.17
CA ARG A 51 -12.31 -3.06 3.93
C ARG A 51 -10.94 -3.55 3.54
N ALA A 52 -10.77 -4.85 3.43
CA ALA A 52 -9.52 -5.44 2.98
C ALA A 52 -9.15 -4.96 1.56
N ILE A 53 -10.13 -4.73 0.71
CA ILE A 53 -10.00 -4.10 -0.61
C ILE A 53 -10.80 -2.81 -0.63
N THR A 54 -10.16 -1.73 -0.98
CA THR A 54 -10.78 -0.42 -1.21
C THR A 54 -11.43 -0.43 -2.59
N PRO A 55 -12.74 -0.15 -2.72
CA PRO A 55 -13.37 0.02 -4.03
C PRO A 55 -12.67 1.11 -4.84
N ASN A 56 -12.68 0.97 -6.18
CA ASN A 56 -11.98 1.92 -7.06
C ASN A 56 -12.45 3.38 -6.87
N ASP A 57 -13.74 3.60 -6.61
CA ASP A 57 -14.30 4.93 -6.39
C ASP A 57 -13.95 5.52 -5.02
N ASP A 58 -13.67 4.67 -4.03
CA ASP A 58 -13.29 5.08 -2.67
C ASP A 58 -11.75 5.17 -2.50
N PHE A 59 -10.98 4.70 -3.50
CA PHE A 59 -9.53 4.74 -3.44
C PHE A 59 -9.02 6.18 -3.57
N TYR A 60 -8.10 6.58 -2.69
CA TYR A 60 -7.62 7.95 -2.66
C TYR A 60 -7.04 8.42 -3.99
N LEU A 61 -7.20 9.70 -4.28
CA LEU A 61 -6.73 10.35 -5.49
C LEU A 61 -5.74 11.45 -5.17
N MET A 62 -4.61 11.39 -5.85
CA MET A 62 -3.61 12.45 -5.82
C MET A 62 -3.03 12.63 -7.23
N SER A 63 -2.98 13.86 -7.71
CA SER A 63 -2.37 14.20 -9.00
C SER A 63 -1.79 15.61 -8.91
N SER A 64 -0.58 15.80 -9.44
CA SER A 64 0.09 17.10 -9.50
C SER A 64 -0.27 17.89 -10.76
N HIS A 65 -0.63 17.21 -11.85
CA HIS A 65 -0.83 17.82 -13.18
C HIS A 65 -2.21 17.50 -13.78
N GLY A 66 -3.15 17.02 -12.95
CA GLY A 66 -4.49 16.63 -13.42
C GLY A 66 -4.56 15.23 -14.01
N GLU A 67 -5.61 14.93 -14.75
CA GLU A 67 -5.90 13.63 -15.36
C GLU A 67 -5.87 13.76 -16.89
N PRO A 68 -4.86 13.18 -17.59
CA PRO A 68 -4.77 13.27 -19.04
C PRO A 68 -5.83 12.40 -19.71
N ALA A 69 -6.25 12.81 -20.91
CA ALA A 69 -7.04 11.97 -21.80
C ALA A 69 -6.10 11.12 -22.64
N VAL A 70 -5.78 9.91 -22.19
CA VAL A 70 -4.89 9.00 -22.92
C VAL A 70 -5.72 8.11 -23.85
N ASP A 71 -5.41 8.19 -25.13
CA ASP A 71 -5.94 7.30 -26.17
C ASP A 71 -5.09 6.01 -26.20
N PRO A 72 -5.62 4.85 -25.80
CA PRO A 72 -4.84 3.61 -25.74
C PRO A 72 -4.34 3.13 -27.11
N GLU A 73 -5.00 3.50 -28.21
CA GLU A 73 -4.56 3.13 -29.55
C GLU A 73 -3.30 3.90 -30.00
N LYS A 74 -3.09 5.10 -29.44
CA LYS A 74 -1.91 5.94 -29.73
C LYS A 74 -0.85 5.88 -28.64
N TRP A 75 -1.22 5.35 -27.47
CA TRP A 75 -0.30 5.24 -26.35
C TRP A 75 0.75 4.15 -26.57
N SER A 76 1.94 4.38 -26.04
CA SER A 76 2.98 3.37 -25.94
C SER A 76 3.85 3.59 -24.70
N LEU A 77 4.40 2.49 -24.19
CA LEU A 77 5.49 2.51 -23.21
C LEU A 77 6.81 2.39 -23.98
N THR A 78 7.74 3.30 -23.69
CA THR A 78 9.14 3.22 -24.17
C THR A 78 10.06 2.90 -23.01
N ILE A 79 11.02 1.99 -23.22
CA ILE A 79 12.12 1.70 -22.29
C ILE A 79 13.41 1.96 -23.07
N ASP A 80 14.18 2.98 -22.70
CA ASP A 80 15.33 3.45 -23.46
C ASP A 80 16.43 4.09 -22.57
N GLY A 81 17.28 4.93 -23.16
CA GLY A 81 18.45 5.52 -22.50
C GLY A 81 19.64 4.55 -22.50
N LEU A 82 20.25 4.31 -21.34
CA LEU A 82 21.41 3.42 -21.20
C LEU A 82 20.97 1.94 -21.19
N VAL A 83 20.48 1.47 -22.35
CA VAL A 83 20.11 0.07 -22.61
C VAL A 83 20.77 -0.40 -23.90
N ASP A 84 20.92 -1.71 -24.09
CA ASP A 84 21.44 -2.31 -25.33
C ASP A 84 20.37 -2.39 -26.41
N HIS A 85 19.12 -2.67 -26.00
CA HIS A 85 17.98 -2.87 -26.87
C HIS A 85 16.79 -2.01 -26.43
N PRO A 86 16.63 -0.77 -26.93
CA PRO A 86 15.44 0.02 -26.63
C PRO A 86 14.17 -0.73 -26.99
N LEU A 87 13.18 -0.70 -26.09
CA LEU A 87 11.91 -1.39 -26.26
C LEU A 87 10.78 -0.38 -26.37
N ARG A 88 9.78 -0.75 -27.17
CA ARG A 88 8.51 -0.02 -27.25
C ARG A 88 7.37 -1.01 -27.30
N PHE A 89 6.33 -0.74 -26.52
CA PHE A 89 5.13 -1.57 -26.42
C PHE A 89 3.90 -0.71 -26.62
N SER A 90 2.99 -1.14 -27.48
CA SER A 90 1.60 -0.68 -27.48
C SER A 90 0.84 -1.23 -26.26
N TYR A 91 -0.34 -0.70 -25.98
CA TYR A 91 -1.19 -1.18 -24.90
C TYR A 91 -1.55 -2.66 -25.05
N ASP A 92 -1.86 -3.08 -26.28
CA ASP A 92 -2.19 -4.47 -26.56
C ASP A 92 -1.00 -5.42 -26.38
N GLU A 93 0.21 -4.99 -26.73
CA GLU A 93 1.42 -5.79 -26.54
C GLU A 93 1.74 -5.97 -25.05
N ILE A 94 1.63 -4.91 -24.24
CA ILE A 94 1.81 -5.00 -22.79
C ILE A 94 0.83 -5.99 -22.16
N ARG A 95 -0.44 -5.95 -22.56
CA ARG A 95 -1.48 -6.84 -22.01
C ARG A 95 -1.33 -8.31 -22.39
N ARG A 96 -0.58 -8.62 -23.43
CA ARG A 96 -0.26 -10.01 -23.85
C ARG A 96 0.92 -10.61 -23.10
N LEU A 97 1.66 -9.81 -22.33
CA LEU A 97 2.76 -10.33 -21.50
C LEU A 97 2.24 -11.22 -20.37
N SER A 98 3.15 -12.00 -19.79
CA SER A 98 2.81 -12.87 -18.65
C SER A 98 2.20 -12.05 -17.51
N ALA A 99 0.97 -12.41 -17.12
CA ALA A 99 0.25 -11.70 -16.10
C ALA A 99 0.77 -12.03 -14.69
N TYR A 100 0.92 -10.98 -13.89
CA TYR A 100 1.18 -11.01 -12.45
C TYR A 100 0.03 -10.31 -11.72
N GLU A 101 -0.46 -10.90 -10.65
CA GLU A 101 -1.57 -10.33 -9.87
C GLU A 101 -1.27 -10.42 -8.38
N THR A 102 -1.42 -9.31 -7.67
CA THR A 102 -1.20 -9.26 -6.22
C THR A 102 -2.01 -8.14 -5.57
N PRO A 103 -2.55 -8.35 -4.34
CA PRO A 103 -3.04 -7.24 -3.54
C PRO A 103 -1.85 -6.42 -3.01
N LEU A 104 -1.99 -5.10 -3.01
CA LEU A 104 -0.98 -4.20 -2.48
C LEU A 104 -1.60 -2.89 -2.01
N THR A 105 -1.18 -2.46 -0.82
CA THR A 105 -1.57 -1.18 -0.24
C THR A 105 -0.69 -0.05 -0.76
N LEU A 106 -1.31 0.97 -1.33
CA LEU A 106 -0.66 2.24 -1.67
C LEU A 106 -0.99 3.31 -0.65
N GLU A 107 -0.02 4.16 -0.39
CA GLU A 107 -0.15 5.28 0.52
C GLU A 107 0.53 6.52 -0.08
N CYS A 108 -0.06 7.69 0.12
CA CYS A 108 0.54 8.96 -0.25
C CYS A 108 1.60 9.36 0.78
N ILE A 109 2.72 9.96 0.36
CA ILE A 109 3.74 10.47 1.28
C ILE A 109 3.18 11.61 2.16
N SER A 110 2.19 12.33 1.68
CA SER A 110 1.48 13.37 2.44
C SER A 110 0.31 12.84 3.28
N ASN A 111 0.26 11.52 3.52
CA ASN A 111 -0.69 10.95 4.48
C ASN A 111 -0.20 11.21 5.90
N SER A 112 -1.02 11.87 6.72
CA SER A 112 -0.75 12.00 8.15
C SER A 112 -0.88 10.66 8.84
N VAL A 113 -0.27 10.47 10.00
CA VAL A 113 -0.48 9.25 10.81
C VAL A 113 -1.98 9.09 11.12
N GLY A 114 -2.56 7.96 10.75
CA GLY A 114 -4.01 7.72 10.87
C GLY A 114 -4.85 8.40 9.78
N GLY A 115 -4.24 9.02 8.78
CA GLY A 115 -4.95 9.70 7.69
C GLY A 115 -5.57 8.76 6.67
N GLY A 116 -6.36 9.33 5.76
CA GLY A 116 -7.15 8.59 4.76
C GLY A 116 -6.53 8.50 3.37
N LEU A 117 -5.28 8.98 3.16
CA LEU A 117 -4.62 8.89 1.86
C LEU A 117 -3.90 7.54 1.70
N ILE A 118 -4.63 6.47 1.97
CA ILE A 118 -4.18 5.08 1.90
C ILE A 118 -5.31 4.22 1.33
N GLY A 119 -4.97 3.16 0.61
CA GLY A 119 -5.94 2.21 0.09
C GLY A 119 -5.27 0.93 -0.37
N ASN A 120 -6.01 -0.18 -0.37
CA ASN A 120 -5.54 -1.47 -0.82
C ASN A 120 -6.34 -1.96 -2.01
N ALA A 121 -5.69 -2.41 -3.06
CA ALA A 121 -6.35 -2.93 -4.24
C ALA A 121 -5.69 -4.22 -4.72
N LEU A 122 -6.44 -5.01 -5.49
CA LEU A 122 -5.91 -6.11 -6.28
C LEU A 122 -5.41 -5.52 -7.60
N TRP A 123 -4.09 -5.55 -7.78
CA TRP A 123 -3.44 -5.06 -8.99
C TRP A 123 -3.09 -6.20 -9.91
N ARG A 124 -3.37 -6.05 -11.19
CA ARG A 124 -2.95 -7.00 -12.21
C ARG A 124 -2.18 -6.30 -13.32
N GLY A 125 -1.09 -6.95 -13.75
CA GLY A 125 -0.18 -6.40 -14.73
C GLY A 125 0.90 -7.37 -15.13
N THR A 126 2.12 -6.90 -15.39
CA THR A 126 3.29 -7.73 -15.69
C THR A 126 4.49 -7.32 -14.85
N LEU A 127 5.33 -8.27 -14.48
CA LEU A 127 6.58 -7.98 -13.77
C LEU A 127 7.48 -7.10 -14.67
N LEU A 128 8.12 -6.11 -14.03
CA LEU A 128 8.98 -5.18 -14.74
C LEU A 128 10.35 -5.82 -15.07
N ARG A 129 10.91 -6.62 -14.17
CA ARG A 129 12.26 -7.19 -14.30
C ARG A 129 12.50 -7.92 -15.63
N PRO A 130 11.62 -8.79 -16.17
CA PRO A 130 11.84 -9.44 -17.45
C PRO A 130 11.94 -8.46 -18.64
N LEU A 131 11.25 -7.32 -18.57
CA LEU A 131 11.36 -6.29 -19.60
C LEU A 131 12.70 -5.58 -19.55
N LEU A 132 13.20 -5.29 -18.34
CA LEU A 132 14.50 -4.66 -18.13
C LEU A 132 15.65 -5.60 -18.52
N ASP A 133 15.55 -6.90 -18.23
CA ASP A 133 16.52 -7.91 -18.67
C ASP A 133 16.57 -7.99 -20.20
N ARG A 134 15.41 -7.94 -20.87
CA ARG A 134 15.31 -7.89 -22.33
C ARG A 134 15.89 -6.59 -22.92
N ALA A 135 15.73 -5.46 -22.24
CA ALA A 135 16.29 -4.18 -22.68
C ALA A 135 17.82 -4.16 -22.54
N GLY A 136 18.41 -4.96 -21.63
CA GLY A 136 19.83 -5.01 -21.39
C GLY A 136 20.36 -3.70 -20.79
N VAL A 137 19.97 -3.41 -19.54
CA VAL A 137 20.41 -2.18 -18.85
C VAL A 137 21.92 -2.17 -18.68
N LYS A 138 22.58 -1.11 -19.13
CA LYS A 138 24.03 -0.98 -19.18
C LYS A 138 24.63 -0.79 -17.78
N PRO A 139 25.85 -1.29 -17.52
CA PRO A 139 26.48 -1.27 -16.18
C PRO A 139 26.72 0.14 -15.61
N GLN A 140 26.90 1.16 -16.47
CA GLN A 140 27.12 2.55 -16.04
C GLN A 140 25.85 3.26 -15.56
N THR A 141 24.69 2.62 -15.69
CA THR A 141 23.42 3.19 -15.26
C THR A 141 23.39 3.39 -13.75
N LYS A 142 22.91 4.53 -13.31
CA LYS A 142 22.68 4.86 -11.89
C LYS A 142 21.19 4.94 -11.53
N TYR A 143 20.38 5.50 -12.42
CA TYR A 143 18.97 5.75 -12.18
C TYR A 143 18.10 5.34 -13.37
N ALA A 144 16.84 5.06 -13.06
CA ALA A 144 15.74 5.03 -14.01
C ALA A 144 14.85 6.25 -13.77
N ALA A 145 14.68 7.09 -14.77
CA ALA A 145 13.71 8.18 -14.80
C ALA A 145 12.40 7.68 -15.41
N LEU A 146 11.31 7.87 -14.69
CA LEU A 146 9.96 7.45 -15.09
C LEU A 146 9.12 8.65 -15.44
N TYR A 147 8.49 8.63 -16.61
CA TYR A 147 7.71 9.74 -17.15
C TYR A 147 6.26 9.34 -17.40
N ALA A 148 5.36 10.20 -17.05
CA ALA A 148 3.91 10.05 -17.22
C ALA A 148 3.36 10.99 -18.32
N ALA A 149 2.19 10.66 -18.84
CA ALA A 149 1.58 11.39 -19.97
C ALA A 149 1.19 12.84 -19.63
N GLU A 150 0.92 13.13 -18.36
CA GLU A 150 0.56 14.49 -17.89
C GLU A 150 1.76 15.37 -17.54
N GLY A 151 2.99 14.86 -17.73
CA GLY A 151 4.22 15.60 -17.44
C GLY A 151 4.85 15.30 -16.08
N TYR A 152 4.24 14.47 -15.25
CA TYR A 152 4.85 14.01 -14.02
C TYR A 152 6.07 13.14 -14.28
N SER A 153 7.09 13.25 -13.43
CA SER A 153 8.25 12.36 -13.46
C SER A 153 8.79 12.10 -12.06
N THR A 154 9.51 10.98 -11.90
CA THR A 154 10.24 10.61 -10.70
C THR A 154 11.42 9.70 -11.05
N GLY A 155 12.41 9.59 -10.16
CA GLY A 155 13.58 8.74 -10.35
C GLY A 155 13.67 7.60 -9.35
N HIS A 156 14.35 6.52 -9.76
CA HIS A 156 14.69 5.39 -8.89
C HIS A 156 16.14 4.99 -9.12
N THR A 157 16.84 4.62 -8.05
CA THR A 157 18.16 3.98 -8.19
C THR A 157 18.03 2.70 -9.02
N LEU A 158 19.11 2.34 -9.73
CA LEU A 158 19.15 1.11 -10.52
C LEU A 158 18.83 -0.12 -9.66
N GLU A 159 19.38 -0.21 -8.45
CA GLU A 159 19.09 -1.29 -7.52
C GLU A 159 17.59 -1.42 -7.26
N ARG A 160 16.92 -0.29 -7.00
CA ARG A 160 15.49 -0.29 -6.65
C ARG A 160 14.59 -0.70 -7.82
N ILE A 161 14.87 -0.18 -9.02
CA ILE A 161 14.02 -0.47 -10.18
C ILE A 161 14.18 -1.92 -10.67
N LEU A 162 15.34 -2.56 -10.44
CA LEU A 162 15.62 -3.94 -10.81
C LEU A 162 15.04 -4.99 -9.86
N ARG A 163 14.38 -4.61 -8.77
CA ARG A 163 13.78 -5.57 -7.85
C ARG A 163 12.69 -6.41 -8.52
N ALA A 164 12.66 -7.69 -8.17
CA ALA A 164 11.82 -8.68 -8.84
C ALA A 164 10.31 -8.46 -8.64
N GLU A 165 9.92 -7.85 -7.52
CA GLU A 165 8.53 -7.58 -7.15
C GLU A 165 7.93 -6.33 -7.82
N ASN A 166 8.75 -5.53 -8.51
CA ASN A 166 8.26 -4.37 -9.25
C ASN A 166 7.45 -4.80 -10.47
N PHE A 167 6.33 -4.13 -10.72
CA PHE A 167 5.49 -4.48 -11.85
C PHE A 167 4.76 -3.27 -12.45
N LEU A 168 4.23 -3.48 -13.65
CA LEU A 168 3.41 -2.54 -14.39
C LEU A 168 1.96 -3.02 -14.33
N ALA A 169 1.04 -2.21 -13.82
CA ALA A 169 -0.36 -2.58 -13.66
C ALA A 169 -1.24 -1.94 -14.73
N TRP A 170 -2.18 -2.73 -15.29
CA TRP A 170 -3.21 -2.30 -16.24
C TRP A 170 -4.63 -2.63 -15.79
N GLU A 171 -4.79 -3.37 -14.68
CA GLU A 171 -6.09 -3.63 -14.04
C GLU A 171 -6.02 -3.34 -12.55
N MET A 172 -7.15 -2.96 -11.98
CA MET A 172 -7.36 -2.68 -10.57
C MET A 172 -8.70 -3.29 -10.13
N ASN A 173 -8.66 -4.14 -9.10
CA ASN A 173 -9.85 -4.81 -8.54
C ASN A 173 -10.65 -5.65 -9.57
N GLY A 174 -9.97 -6.24 -10.56
CA GLY A 174 -10.57 -7.13 -11.54
C GLY A 174 -11.22 -6.44 -12.73
N GLU A 175 -11.02 -5.15 -12.90
CA GLU A 175 -11.43 -4.38 -14.08
C GLU A 175 -10.26 -3.58 -14.67
N ALA A 176 -10.41 -3.08 -15.90
CA ALA A 176 -9.42 -2.21 -16.51
C ALA A 176 -9.11 -1.04 -15.57
N LEU A 177 -7.83 -0.68 -15.48
CA LEU A 177 -7.38 0.40 -14.62
C LEU A 177 -8.21 1.66 -14.85
N PRO A 178 -8.92 2.21 -13.85
CA PRO A 178 -9.71 3.41 -14.04
C PRO A 178 -8.82 4.58 -14.50
N ARG A 179 -9.36 5.47 -15.34
CA ARG A 179 -8.60 6.61 -15.89
C ARG A 179 -7.89 7.40 -14.80
N ARG A 180 -8.59 7.76 -13.73
CA ARG A 180 -8.05 8.52 -12.59
C ARG A 180 -6.98 7.79 -11.77
N HIS A 181 -6.90 6.46 -11.90
CA HIS A 181 -5.91 5.60 -11.26
C HIS A 181 -4.74 5.23 -12.17
N GLY A 182 -4.71 5.75 -13.43
CA GLY A 182 -3.53 5.67 -14.29
C GLY A 182 -3.70 4.88 -15.58
N PHE A 183 -4.93 4.63 -16.08
CA PHE A 183 -5.13 4.00 -17.39
C PHE A 183 -4.33 4.74 -18.48
N PRO A 184 -3.62 4.03 -19.37
CA PRO A 184 -3.65 2.58 -19.59
C PRO A 184 -2.67 1.79 -18.72
N LEU A 185 -1.65 2.41 -18.14
CA LEU A 185 -0.58 1.74 -17.39
C LEU A 185 -0.04 2.60 -16.25
N ARG A 186 0.20 1.97 -15.11
CA ARG A 186 0.97 2.58 -14.02
C ARG A 186 2.06 1.65 -13.52
N VAL A 187 3.08 2.22 -12.88
CA VAL A 187 4.07 1.41 -12.18
C VAL A 187 3.66 1.19 -10.72
N ILE A 188 3.99 0.01 -10.20
CA ILE A 188 3.82 -0.37 -8.79
C ILE A 188 5.17 -0.84 -8.26
N LEU A 189 5.60 -0.20 -7.17
CA LEU A 189 6.87 -0.45 -6.50
C LEU A 189 6.61 -0.70 -5.01
N PRO A 190 6.48 -1.96 -4.58
CA PRO A 190 6.19 -2.30 -3.18
C PRO A 190 7.14 -1.61 -2.20
N GLY A 191 6.64 -1.14 -1.06
CA GLY A 191 7.45 -0.48 -0.03
C GLY A 191 7.73 1.01 -0.24
N LYS A 192 7.31 1.60 -1.36
CA LYS A 192 7.43 3.04 -1.64
C LYS A 192 6.11 3.76 -1.44
N TYR A 193 6.17 5.07 -1.18
CA TYR A 193 5.00 5.93 -1.29
C TYR A 193 4.57 6.12 -2.75
N GLY A 194 3.28 6.44 -2.96
CA GLY A 194 2.65 6.58 -4.27
C GLY A 194 3.30 7.62 -5.19
N MET A 195 4.01 8.62 -4.65
CA MET A 195 4.77 9.58 -5.47
C MET A 195 5.86 8.91 -6.32
N LYS A 196 6.36 7.76 -5.91
CA LYS A 196 7.37 7.00 -6.67
C LYS A 196 6.74 6.06 -7.71
N MET A 197 5.43 6.07 -7.88
CA MET A 197 4.65 5.16 -8.72
C MET A 197 3.79 5.92 -9.73
N PRO A 198 4.40 6.49 -10.80
CA PRO A 198 3.68 7.26 -11.79
C PRO A 198 2.45 6.53 -12.35
N LYS A 199 1.34 7.25 -12.43
CA LYS A 199 0.16 6.92 -13.22
C LYS A 199 0.42 7.30 -14.69
N TRP A 200 -0.35 6.77 -15.63
CA TRP A 200 -0.26 7.11 -17.05
C TRP A 200 1.18 7.02 -17.59
N LEU A 201 1.92 5.99 -17.17
CA LEU A 201 3.33 5.78 -17.51
C LEU A 201 3.53 5.69 -19.01
N THR A 202 4.50 6.43 -19.56
CA THR A 202 4.81 6.45 -21.01
C THR A 202 6.26 6.09 -21.31
N ARG A 203 7.19 6.33 -20.38
CA ARG A 203 8.62 6.09 -20.63
C ARG A 203 9.35 5.72 -19.34
N ILE A 204 10.30 4.80 -19.47
CA ILE A 204 11.34 4.50 -18.48
C ILE A 204 12.69 4.73 -19.16
N GLU A 205 13.45 5.73 -18.72
CA GLU A 205 14.75 6.10 -19.26
C GLU A 205 15.85 5.77 -18.27
N PHE A 206 16.86 5.03 -18.71
CA PHE A 206 18.03 4.72 -17.89
C PHE A 206 19.15 5.74 -18.10
N VAL A 207 19.65 6.33 -16.99
CA VAL A 207 20.62 7.42 -17.00
C VAL A 207 21.79 7.14 -16.05
N ASP A 208 22.93 7.80 -16.26
CA ASP A 208 24.18 7.64 -15.49
C ASP A 208 24.35 8.63 -14.31
N HIS A 209 23.34 9.39 -14.04
CA HIS A 209 23.30 10.40 -12.97
C HIS A 209 22.06 10.22 -12.09
N GLU A 210 22.02 10.88 -10.94
CA GLU A 210 20.85 10.96 -10.10
C GLU A 210 19.76 11.75 -10.82
N TYR A 211 18.54 11.18 -10.84
CA TYR A 211 17.37 11.86 -11.40
C TYR A 211 16.42 12.27 -10.28
N LEU A 212 16.12 13.55 -10.24
CA LEU A 212 15.09 14.13 -9.36
C LEU A 212 13.88 14.49 -10.21
N GLY A 213 12.71 14.00 -9.83
CA GLY A 213 11.46 14.30 -10.50
C GLY A 213 10.74 15.52 -9.90
N TYR A 214 9.45 15.61 -10.19
CA TYR A 214 8.66 16.80 -9.85
C TYR A 214 8.63 17.11 -8.35
N TRP A 215 8.35 16.13 -7.50
CA TRP A 215 8.26 16.35 -6.05
C TRP A 215 9.63 16.41 -5.38
N GLU A 216 10.58 15.61 -5.86
CA GLU A 216 11.95 15.62 -5.36
C GLU A 216 12.62 16.98 -5.55
N TRP A 217 12.38 17.65 -6.67
CA TRP A 217 12.83 19.03 -6.90
C TRP A 217 12.21 20.04 -5.92
N GLN A 218 11.07 19.73 -5.34
CA GLN A 218 10.42 20.54 -4.31
C GLN A 218 10.83 20.17 -2.89
N GLY A 219 11.84 19.30 -2.74
CA GLY A 219 12.42 18.91 -1.46
C GLY A 219 11.76 17.71 -0.79
N TRP A 220 10.83 17.00 -1.46
CA TRP A 220 10.35 15.71 -0.97
C TRP A 220 11.41 14.62 -1.13
N SER A 221 11.32 13.60 -0.30
CA SER A 221 12.26 12.48 -0.25
C SER A 221 12.46 11.81 -1.61
N ASN A 222 13.73 11.65 -2.03
CA ASN A 222 14.04 10.89 -3.24
C ASN A 222 13.91 9.38 -3.02
N SER A 223 14.14 8.88 -1.81
CA SER A 223 13.91 7.48 -1.46
C SER A 223 12.44 7.16 -1.28
N ALA A 224 11.67 8.04 -0.64
CA ALA A 224 10.26 7.94 -0.32
C ALA A 224 9.84 6.54 0.18
N GLU A 225 10.62 6.01 1.14
CA GLU A 225 10.32 4.75 1.82
C GLU A 225 9.08 4.92 2.69
N ARG A 226 8.12 3.98 2.57
CA ARG A 226 6.90 4.03 3.39
C ARG A 226 7.25 3.81 4.86
N GLN A 227 6.75 4.70 5.72
CA GLN A 227 6.96 4.61 7.15
C GLN A 227 6.08 3.51 7.78
N LEU A 228 6.57 2.90 8.85
CA LEU A 228 5.80 1.98 9.68
C LEU A 228 4.80 2.77 10.51
N GLN A 229 3.51 2.44 10.41
CA GLN A 229 2.47 3.09 11.19
C GLN A 229 1.30 2.17 11.51
N ALA A 230 0.66 2.44 12.65
CA ALA A 230 -0.64 1.92 13.04
C ALA A 230 -1.62 3.08 13.21
N ALA A 231 -2.87 2.84 12.84
CA ALA A 231 -3.95 3.79 12.98
C ALA A 231 -5.13 3.16 13.73
N ILE A 232 -5.83 3.96 14.52
CA ILE A 232 -7.11 3.61 15.14
C ILE A 232 -8.20 4.12 14.20
N ASP A 233 -9.10 3.25 13.75
CA ASP A 233 -10.19 3.59 12.85
C ASP A 233 -11.51 3.77 13.61
N ASP A 234 -11.71 2.95 14.63
CA ASP A 234 -12.86 3.02 15.55
C ASP A 234 -12.43 2.65 16.98
N PRO A 235 -12.84 3.45 17.99
CA PRO A 235 -13.64 4.68 17.93
C PRO A 235 -12.88 5.84 17.28
N ARG A 236 -13.61 6.81 16.76
CA ARG A 236 -13.03 8.05 16.24
C ARG A 236 -12.56 8.96 17.37
N ASP A 237 -11.66 9.87 17.06
CA ASP A 237 -11.23 10.91 18.01
C ASP A 237 -12.44 11.65 18.59
N ARG A 238 -12.42 11.89 19.90
CA ARG A 238 -13.46 12.54 20.72
C ARG A 238 -14.79 11.77 20.76
N ALA A 239 -14.78 10.47 20.46
CA ALA A 239 -15.97 9.65 20.60
C ALA A 239 -16.43 9.56 22.06
N ARG A 240 -17.75 9.58 22.25
CA ARG A 240 -18.39 9.22 23.51
C ARG A 240 -18.86 7.78 23.45
N ILE A 241 -18.41 6.97 24.40
CA ILE A 241 -18.66 5.53 24.42
C ILE A 241 -19.52 5.21 25.62
N ALA A 242 -20.70 4.66 25.38
CA ALA A 242 -21.58 4.20 26.44
C ALA A 242 -21.19 2.80 26.88
N GLY A 243 -21.03 2.60 28.19
CA GLY A 243 -20.62 1.32 28.80
C GLY A 243 -19.11 1.15 28.86
N THR A 244 -18.70 0.13 29.60
CA THR A 244 -17.28 -0.10 29.96
C THR A 244 -16.60 -1.18 29.13
N ASN A 245 -17.33 -1.86 28.24
CA ASN A 245 -16.80 -2.91 27.37
C ASN A 245 -17.03 -2.54 25.90
N PHE A 246 -15.95 -2.34 25.15
CA PHE A 246 -16.03 -2.03 23.73
C PHE A 246 -14.79 -2.50 22.97
N VAL A 247 -14.86 -2.46 21.65
CA VAL A 247 -13.77 -2.88 20.80
C VAL A 247 -13.15 -1.67 20.12
N VAL A 248 -11.83 -1.58 20.20
CA VAL A 248 -11.02 -0.64 19.40
C VAL A 248 -10.50 -1.40 18.19
N THR A 249 -10.65 -0.83 17.01
CA THR A 249 -10.16 -1.43 15.75
C THR A 249 -9.32 -0.44 14.97
N GLY A 250 -8.49 -0.99 14.10
CA GLY A 250 -7.67 -0.17 13.23
C GLY A 250 -6.91 -0.99 12.19
N TRP A 251 -6.02 -0.30 11.52
CA TRP A 251 -5.12 -0.87 10.55
C TRP A 251 -3.66 -0.53 10.88
N ALA A 252 -2.74 -1.31 10.34
CA ALA A 252 -1.32 -1.02 10.40
C ALA A 252 -0.68 -1.34 9.05
N VAL A 253 0.37 -0.64 8.70
CA VAL A 253 1.13 -0.83 7.48
C VAL A 253 2.62 -0.69 7.77
N ALA A 254 3.40 -1.55 7.13
CA ALA A 254 4.85 -1.50 7.19
C ALA A 254 5.42 -1.33 5.78
N ASN A 255 6.72 -1.20 5.69
CA ASN A 255 7.45 -1.18 4.44
C ASN A 255 7.38 -2.56 3.74
N GLU A 256 8.46 -3.28 3.56
CA GLU A 256 8.50 -4.53 2.76
C GLU A 256 8.30 -5.79 3.60
N THR A 257 8.61 -5.72 4.89
CA THR A 257 8.61 -6.86 5.79
C THR A 257 7.25 -7.20 6.39
N GLY A 258 6.26 -6.31 6.17
CA GLY A 258 4.92 -6.46 6.73
C GLY A 258 4.85 -6.12 8.21
N VAL A 259 3.66 -6.21 8.77
CA VAL A 259 3.38 -5.95 10.19
C VAL A 259 3.39 -7.28 10.95
N SER A 260 4.23 -7.39 11.98
CA SER A 260 4.32 -8.58 12.83
C SER A 260 3.50 -8.44 14.13
N LYS A 261 3.35 -7.22 14.65
CA LYS A 261 2.66 -6.96 15.92
C LYS A 261 2.00 -5.58 15.89
N VAL A 262 0.87 -5.46 16.58
CA VAL A 262 0.26 -4.18 16.93
C VAL A 262 0.01 -4.15 18.42
N GLU A 263 0.25 -3.01 19.03
CA GLU A 263 0.00 -2.76 20.45
C GLU A 263 -0.82 -1.49 20.61
N ILE A 264 -1.65 -1.48 21.65
CA ILE A 264 -2.48 -0.35 22.02
C ILE A 264 -2.19 0.08 23.46
N SER A 265 -2.18 1.36 23.71
CA SER A 265 -2.20 1.96 25.04
C SER A 265 -3.54 2.68 25.23
N THR A 266 -4.13 2.53 26.40
CA THR A 266 -5.38 3.21 26.81
C THR A 266 -5.16 4.22 27.93
N ASP A 267 -3.90 4.47 28.27
CA ASP A 267 -3.45 5.31 29.38
C ASP A 267 -2.38 6.33 28.99
N GLY A 268 -2.43 6.81 27.73
CA GLY A 268 -1.51 7.84 27.23
C GLY A 268 -0.07 7.34 27.01
N GLY A 269 0.11 6.05 26.76
CA GLY A 269 1.42 5.45 26.45
C GLY A 269 2.18 4.90 27.66
N HIS A 270 1.57 4.86 28.87
CA HIS A 270 2.23 4.34 30.07
C HIS A 270 2.31 2.82 30.04
N THR A 271 1.24 2.15 29.61
CA THR A 271 1.21 0.70 29.42
C THR A 271 0.76 0.32 28.01
N TRP A 272 1.21 -0.84 27.55
CA TRP A 272 0.91 -1.34 26.22
C TRP A 272 0.37 -2.76 26.26
N ASN A 273 -0.72 -3.00 25.54
CA ASN A 273 -1.37 -4.29 25.43
C ASN A 273 -1.34 -4.78 23.99
N ASP A 274 -1.24 -6.08 23.78
CA ASP A 274 -1.30 -6.66 22.45
C ASP A 274 -2.68 -6.43 21.81
N ALA A 275 -2.69 -5.98 20.58
CA ALA A 275 -3.87 -5.84 19.73
C ALA A 275 -3.80 -6.86 18.60
N PRO A 276 -4.44 -8.03 18.72
CA PRO A 276 -4.34 -9.11 17.75
C PRO A 276 -4.68 -8.69 16.34
N ILE A 277 -3.81 -9.06 15.38
CA ILE A 277 -4.04 -8.94 13.94
C ILE A 277 -5.01 -10.05 13.53
N PHE A 278 -6.09 -9.69 12.81
CA PHE A 278 -7.11 -10.65 12.37
C PHE A 278 -7.23 -10.80 10.85
N SER A 279 -6.48 -10.02 10.07
CA SER A 279 -6.48 -10.02 8.61
C SER A 279 -5.50 -11.03 7.98
N ASN A 280 -5.28 -12.17 8.60
CA ASN A 280 -4.26 -13.13 8.19
C ASN A 280 -4.81 -14.26 7.28
N PRO A 281 -4.01 -14.83 6.34
CA PRO A 281 -2.69 -14.39 5.90
C PRO A 281 -2.75 -13.44 4.71
N MET A 282 -2.21 -12.23 4.84
CA MET A 282 -2.08 -11.28 3.74
C MET A 282 -0.60 -11.14 3.35
N PRO A 283 -0.27 -10.84 2.08
CA PRO A 283 1.08 -10.48 1.68
C PRO A 283 1.63 -9.33 2.54
N SER A 284 2.92 -9.31 2.79
CA SER A 284 3.60 -8.30 3.63
C SER A 284 3.34 -6.85 3.20
N GLN A 285 3.00 -6.65 1.93
CA GLN A 285 2.75 -5.33 1.33
C GLN A 285 1.31 -4.83 1.48
N VAL A 286 0.47 -5.60 2.19
CA VAL A 286 -0.94 -5.26 2.45
C VAL A 286 -1.08 -4.81 3.89
N TRP A 287 -1.94 -3.82 4.12
CA TRP A 287 -2.28 -3.40 5.48
C TRP A 287 -2.84 -4.54 6.33
N ALA A 288 -2.49 -4.52 7.62
CA ALA A 288 -2.95 -5.48 8.61
C ALA A 288 -4.07 -4.86 9.45
N PHE A 289 -5.18 -5.57 9.61
CA PHE A 289 -6.26 -5.13 10.48
C PHE A 289 -6.10 -5.74 11.86
N TRP A 290 -6.31 -4.93 12.89
CA TRP A 290 -6.17 -5.32 14.27
C TRP A 290 -7.39 -4.90 15.09
N LYS A 291 -7.56 -5.55 16.25
CA LYS A 291 -8.60 -5.23 17.23
C LYS A 291 -8.09 -5.40 18.65
N TYR A 292 -8.64 -4.62 19.53
CA TYR A 292 -8.44 -4.73 20.98
C TYR A 292 -9.78 -4.67 21.70
N VAL A 293 -10.04 -5.63 22.58
CA VAL A 293 -11.24 -5.65 23.42
C VAL A 293 -10.90 -4.97 24.74
N TRP A 294 -11.41 -3.78 24.95
CA TRP A 294 -11.22 -3.04 26.19
C TRP A 294 -12.34 -3.41 27.15
N ILE A 295 -11.99 -4.19 28.17
CA ILE A 295 -12.92 -4.68 29.21
C ILE A 295 -12.76 -3.81 30.45
N ASP A 296 -13.88 -3.49 31.10
CA ASP A 296 -13.94 -2.68 32.28
C ASP A 296 -13.21 -1.33 32.18
N ALA A 297 -13.34 -0.70 31.01
CA ALA A 297 -12.77 0.62 30.77
C ALA A 297 -13.27 1.61 31.85
N PRO A 298 -12.37 2.31 32.57
CA PRO A 298 -12.79 3.26 33.58
C PRO A 298 -13.59 4.41 32.95
N LYS A 299 -14.58 4.93 33.67
CA LYS A 299 -15.31 6.13 33.24
C LYS A 299 -14.37 7.33 33.23
N GLY A 300 -14.56 8.21 32.25
CA GLY A 300 -13.77 9.41 32.08
C GLY A 300 -13.13 9.54 30.72
N THR A 301 -12.21 10.50 30.61
CA THR A 301 -11.47 10.80 29.39
C THR A 301 -10.18 10.00 29.34
N HIS A 302 -9.93 9.34 28.23
CA HIS A 302 -8.75 8.51 28.00
C HIS A 302 -8.04 8.91 26.70
N THR A 303 -6.71 8.92 26.75
CA THR A 303 -5.85 9.02 25.56
C THR A 303 -5.48 7.61 25.12
N VAL A 304 -5.86 7.27 23.90
CA VAL A 304 -5.62 5.95 23.31
C VAL A 304 -4.61 6.09 22.18
N LEU A 305 -3.58 5.25 22.21
CA LEU A 305 -2.48 5.24 21.23
C LEU A 305 -2.35 3.86 20.61
N ALA A 306 -1.95 3.82 19.34
CA ALA A 306 -1.60 2.57 18.65
C ALA A 306 -0.17 2.65 18.10
N ARG A 307 0.55 1.52 18.14
CA ARG A 307 1.85 1.36 17.49
C ARG A 307 2.00 -0.02 16.85
N ALA A 308 2.79 -0.08 15.80
CA ALA A 308 3.09 -1.33 15.10
C ALA A 308 4.56 -1.74 15.30
N THR A 309 4.82 -3.02 15.09
CA THR A 309 6.16 -3.60 14.91
C THR A 309 6.18 -4.30 13.55
N ASP A 310 7.22 -4.11 12.77
CA ASP A 310 7.36 -4.75 11.46
C ASP A 310 7.91 -6.19 11.55
N GLY A 311 8.07 -6.84 10.40
CA GLY A 311 8.57 -8.22 10.33
C GLY A 311 10.02 -8.39 10.76
N ASP A 312 10.82 -7.33 10.77
CA ASP A 312 12.21 -7.32 11.24
C ASP A 312 12.33 -6.99 12.74
N GLY A 313 11.20 -6.75 13.42
CA GLY A 313 11.15 -6.42 14.83
C GLY A 313 11.38 -4.93 15.14
N LYS A 314 11.40 -4.06 14.13
CA LYS A 314 11.48 -2.62 14.32
C LYS A 314 10.14 -2.10 14.83
N VAL A 315 10.16 -1.42 15.96
CA VAL A 315 8.96 -0.77 16.53
C VAL A 315 8.78 0.60 15.88
N GLN A 316 7.53 0.97 15.59
CA GLN A 316 7.15 2.31 15.16
C GLN A 316 7.71 3.36 16.11
N THR A 317 8.27 4.43 15.57
CA THR A 317 8.84 5.51 16.37
C THR A 317 7.76 6.31 17.08
N SER A 318 8.01 6.70 18.32
CA SER A 318 7.16 7.66 19.06
C SER A 318 7.43 9.12 18.66
N SER A 319 8.57 9.38 17.99
CA SER A 319 8.93 10.72 17.53
C SER A 319 7.98 11.17 16.43
N SER A 320 7.16 12.17 16.72
CA SER A 320 6.22 12.74 15.77
C SER A 320 6.91 13.71 14.82
N SER A 321 6.67 13.53 13.53
CA SER A 321 7.01 14.51 12.48
C SER A 321 5.85 14.66 11.50
N GLY A 322 5.75 15.83 10.85
CA GLY A 322 4.84 16.02 9.73
C GLY A 322 5.25 15.20 8.50
N GLU A 323 4.45 15.33 7.45
CA GLU A 323 4.58 14.53 6.23
C GLU A 323 5.83 14.88 5.42
N TRP A 324 6.25 16.15 5.44
CA TRP A 324 7.42 16.63 4.70
C TRP A 324 8.70 16.44 5.53
N PRO A 325 9.82 15.98 4.91
CA PRO A 325 9.94 15.52 3.53
C PRO A 325 9.73 14.00 3.33
N ASP A 326 9.78 13.18 4.40
CA ASP A 326 9.96 11.72 4.34
C ASP A 326 8.71 10.91 4.71
N GLY A 327 7.56 11.56 4.86
CA GLY A 327 6.32 10.98 5.37
C GLY A 327 6.16 11.16 6.88
N ALA A 328 4.92 11.20 7.34
CA ALA A 328 4.58 11.40 8.74
C ALA A 328 5.04 10.24 9.63
N THR A 329 5.50 10.56 10.84
CA THR A 329 5.90 9.59 11.86
C THR A 329 5.27 9.92 13.22
N GLY A 330 5.37 9.00 14.18
CA GLY A 330 4.75 9.09 15.49
C GLY A 330 3.62 8.10 15.65
N TYR A 331 3.02 8.02 16.85
CA TYR A 331 1.88 7.15 17.10
C TYR A 331 0.57 7.84 16.70
N HIS A 332 -0.41 7.09 16.22
CA HIS A 332 -1.76 7.61 16.10
C HIS A 332 -2.40 7.69 17.49
N GLU A 333 -2.88 8.88 17.83
CA GLU A 333 -3.47 9.21 19.11
C GLU A 333 -4.90 9.69 18.92
N ILE A 334 -5.80 9.18 19.75
CA ILE A 334 -7.18 9.68 19.86
C ILE A 334 -7.55 9.89 21.33
N THR A 335 -8.54 10.73 21.55
CA THR A 335 -9.16 10.91 22.87
C THR A 335 -10.57 10.31 22.85
N VAL A 336 -10.94 9.54 23.87
CA VAL A 336 -12.30 9.00 24.02
C VAL A 336 -12.86 9.32 25.41
N GLU A 337 -14.18 9.49 25.51
CA GLU A 337 -14.90 9.69 26.77
C GLU A 337 -15.78 8.47 27.06
N VAL A 338 -15.46 7.70 28.11
CA VAL A 338 -16.24 6.55 28.59
C VAL A 338 -17.28 7.01 29.60
N THR A 339 -18.57 6.74 29.35
CA THR A 339 -19.71 7.28 30.14
C THR A 339 -20.54 6.21 30.86
#